data_aec7eba5432fce970b63bd64171699bb
#
_entry.id   aec7eba5432fce970b63bd64171699bb
#
_cell.length_a   1.000
_cell.length_b   1.000
_cell.length_c   1.000
_cell.angle_alpha   90.00
_cell.angle_beta   90.00
_cell.angle_gamma   90.00
#
_symmetry.space_group_name_H-M   'P 1'
#
loop_
_entity.id
_entity.type
_entity.pdbx_description
1 polymer ?
#
loop_
_entity_poly.entity_id
_entity_poly.type
_entity_poly.pdbx_seq_one_letter_code
_entity_poly.pdbx_strand_id
1 'polypeptide(L)'
;MAIQKELHTSEVRGRAKPTINLEAPVDEIRDNETVIVETPALDDPYTNELIFMEEVLTIRIEPSSDRYAPKFIDVSVNGETSWLEVGTPIKVKRKFVEVLARAKSDVFVTIAPNVHDDNPVNMLSRNTSQKYPFSVIKDPNSRGYQWLTAVLSQ
;
A
#
# COMPACT_ATOMS: atom_id res chain seq x y z
N MET A 1 -33.61 31.23 -62.69
CA MET A 1 -32.17 31.55 -62.71
C MET A 1 -31.52 30.80 -61.57
N ALA A 2 -30.90 29.65 -61.86
CA ALA A 2 -30.21 28.82 -60.90
C ALA A 2 -28.72 29.06 -61.03
N ILE A 3 -28.09 29.50 -59.94
CA ILE A 3 -26.64 29.68 -59.89
C ILE A 3 -26.05 28.40 -59.22
N GLN A 4 -25.45 27.59 -60.08
CA GLN A 4 -24.62 26.42 -59.60
C GLN A 4 -23.27 26.96 -59.10
N LYS A 5 -22.98 26.67 -57.87
CA LYS A 5 -21.72 27.00 -57.26
C LYS A 5 -20.84 25.72 -57.30
N GLU A 6 -19.85 25.72 -58.17
CA GLU A 6 -18.87 24.64 -58.31
C GLU A 6 -17.98 24.61 -57.10
N LEU A 7 -17.92 23.44 -56.46
CA LEU A 7 -16.99 23.13 -55.39
C LEU A 7 -15.66 22.66 -55.99
N HIS A 8 -14.63 23.45 -55.81
CA HIS A 8 -13.26 23.12 -56.16
C HIS A 8 -12.76 21.98 -55.23
N THR A 9 -12.60 20.79 -55.80
CA THR A 9 -11.96 19.67 -55.15
C THR A 9 -10.45 19.85 -55.24
N SER A 10 -9.80 20.24 -54.16
CA SER A 10 -8.33 20.28 -54.09
C SER A 10 -7.76 18.85 -53.97
N GLU A 11 -6.92 18.52 -54.94
CA GLU A 11 -6.18 17.26 -55.04
C GLU A 11 -5.36 16.97 -53.74
N VAL A 12 -5.72 15.91 -53.06
CA VAL A 12 -4.87 15.32 -52.03
C VAL A 12 -3.77 14.55 -52.73
N ARG A 13 -2.55 15.11 -52.76
CA ARG A 13 -1.34 14.44 -53.21
C ARG A 13 -1.12 13.19 -52.38
N GLY A 14 -1.18 12.03 -53.08
CA GLY A 14 -0.91 10.74 -52.50
C GLY A 14 0.48 10.63 -51.90
N ARG A 15 0.51 10.41 -50.60
CA ARG A 15 1.73 10.07 -49.84
C ARG A 15 2.12 8.65 -50.28
N ALA A 16 3.24 8.52 -50.97
CA ALA A 16 3.80 7.22 -51.38
C ALA A 16 3.95 6.29 -50.12
N LYS A 17 3.33 5.12 -50.21
CA LYS A 17 3.53 4.06 -49.22
C LYS A 17 4.97 3.58 -49.31
N PRO A 18 5.72 3.40 -48.21
CA PRO A 18 7.04 2.80 -48.25
C PRO A 18 6.89 1.37 -48.72
N THR A 19 7.50 1.06 -49.86
CA THR A 19 7.64 -0.30 -50.40
C THR A 19 8.65 -1.02 -49.52
N ILE A 20 8.18 -1.96 -48.67
CA ILE A 20 9.08 -2.85 -47.94
C ILE A 20 9.67 -3.84 -48.97
N ASN A 21 10.96 -3.71 -49.25
CA ASN A 21 11.69 -4.64 -50.09
C ASN A 21 11.94 -5.93 -49.32
N LEU A 22 11.21 -7.00 -49.66
CA LEU A 22 11.25 -8.30 -48.96
C LEU A 22 12.38 -9.21 -49.46
N GLU A 23 13.33 -8.68 -50.22
CA GLU A 23 14.50 -9.44 -50.71
C GLU A 23 15.80 -8.92 -50.07
N ALA A 24 15.88 -9.03 -48.73
CA ALA A 24 17.17 -9.03 -48.05
C ALA A 24 17.59 -10.50 -47.82
N PRO A 25 18.85 -10.88 -48.13
CA PRO A 25 19.31 -12.25 -47.92
C PRO A 25 19.28 -12.59 -46.43
N VAL A 26 18.74 -13.80 -46.15
CA VAL A 26 18.47 -14.29 -44.76
C VAL A 26 19.76 -14.74 -44.05
N ASP A 27 20.93 -14.41 -44.55
CA ASP A 27 22.21 -14.98 -44.09
C ASP A 27 23.05 -14.05 -43.17
N GLU A 28 22.45 -13.10 -42.45
CA GLU A 28 23.13 -12.43 -41.37
C GLU A 28 22.19 -12.24 -40.15
N ILE A 29 21.59 -13.34 -39.68
CA ILE A 29 21.26 -13.41 -38.25
C ILE A 29 22.58 -13.72 -37.55
N ARG A 30 23.40 -12.71 -37.34
CA ARG A 30 24.39 -12.75 -36.28
C ARG A 30 23.63 -13.05 -35.00
N ASP A 31 24.00 -14.16 -34.39
CA ASP A 31 23.66 -14.49 -33.03
C ASP A 31 23.88 -13.23 -32.18
N ASN A 32 22.83 -12.41 -32.03
CA ASN A 32 22.77 -11.46 -30.94
C ASN A 32 22.70 -12.35 -29.72
N GLU A 33 23.86 -12.76 -29.26
CA GLU A 33 24.12 -13.17 -27.92
C GLU A 33 23.49 -12.05 -27.09
N THR A 34 22.25 -12.29 -26.61
CA THR A 34 21.60 -11.45 -25.62
C THR A 34 22.52 -11.56 -24.43
N VAL A 35 23.47 -10.62 -24.34
CA VAL A 35 24.22 -10.37 -23.13
C VAL A 35 23.14 -10.06 -22.11
N ILE A 36 22.71 -11.09 -21.38
CA ILE A 36 21.97 -10.92 -20.14
C ILE A 36 22.96 -10.17 -19.27
N VAL A 37 22.90 -8.84 -19.32
CA VAL A 37 23.53 -8.01 -18.31
C VAL A 37 22.79 -8.39 -17.03
N GLU A 38 23.35 -9.37 -16.31
CA GLU A 38 23.01 -9.57 -14.91
C GLU A 38 23.34 -8.22 -14.25
N THR A 39 22.32 -7.35 -14.19
CA THR A 39 22.38 -6.21 -13.30
C THR A 39 22.62 -6.81 -11.93
N PRO A 40 23.80 -6.55 -11.30
CA PRO A 40 24.05 -7.03 -9.95
C PRO A 40 22.85 -6.58 -9.13
N ALA A 41 22.20 -7.53 -8.46
CA ALA A 41 21.13 -7.22 -7.51
C ALA A 41 21.71 -6.12 -6.63
N LEU A 42 21.20 -4.90 -6.78
CA LEU A 42 21.58 -3.79 -5.90
C LEU A 42 21.15 -4.26 -4.51
N ASP A 43 22.13 -4.68 -3.68
CA ASP A 43 21.96 -4.86 -2.25
C ASP A 43 21.76 -3.47 -1.62
N ASP A 44 20.77 -2.77 -2.13
CA ASP A 44 20.36 -1.48 -1.59
C ASP A 44 19.50 -1.77 -0.35
N PRO A 45 19.90 -1.28 0.83
CA PRO A 45 19.13 -1.43 2.06
C PRO A 45 17.69 -0.95 1.90
N TYR A 46 17.44 0.02 1.02
CA TYR A 46 16.09 0.50 0.70
C TYR A 46 15.26 -0.57 -0.04
N THR A 47 15.86 -1.24 -1.03
CA THR A 47 15.18 -2.32 -1.76
C THR A 47 14.84 -3.48 -0.84
N ASN A 48 15.74 -3.86 0.05
CA ASN A 48 15.53 -4.91 1.04
C ASN A 48 14.40 -4.56 2.02
N GLU A 49 14.29 -3.30 2.42
CA GLU A 49 13.20 -2.83 3.27
C GLU A 49 11.85 -2.85 2.54
N LEU A 50 11.81 -2.46 1.26
CA LEU A 50 10.59 -2.56 0.46
C LEU A 50 10.11 -4.02 0.32
N ILE A 51 11.01 -4.95 0.04
CA ILE A 51 10.70 -6.38 -0.03
C ILE A 51 10.15 -6.87 1.32
N PHE A 52 10.80 -6.49 2.42
CA PHE A 52 10.34 -6.83 3.76
C PHE A 52 8.92 -6.32 4.05
N MET A 53 8.59 -5.10 3.61
CA MET A 53 7.25 -4.51 3.81
C MET A 53 6.17 -5.13 2.91
N GLU A 54 6.54 -5.75 1.78
CA GLU A 54 5.62 -6.47 0.90
C GLU A 54 5.40 -7.93 1.34
N GLU A 55 6.14 -8.45 2.33
CA GLU A 55 5.94 -9.80 2.87
C GLU A 55 4.56 -9.97 3.46
N VAL A 56 3.99 -11.17 3.27
CA VAL A 56 2.63 -11.50 3.73
C VAL A 56 2.67 -12.20 5.08
N LEU A 57 2.03 -11.61 6.07
CA LEU A 57 1.82 -12.15 7.41
C LEU A 57 0.39 -12.72 7.54
N THR A 58 0.20 -13.61 8.52
CA THR A 58 -1.13 -14.01 8.97
C THR A 58 -1.40 -13.35 10.32
N ILE A 59 -2.39 -12.48 10.36
CA ILE A 59 -2.81 -11.79 11.58
C ILE A 59 -4.27 -12.08 11.89
N ARG A 60 -4.66 -11.84 13.13
CA ARG A 60 -6.04 -11.80 13.57
C ARG A 60 -6.28 -10.50 14.31
N ILE A 61 -7.27 -9.74 13.88
CA ILE A 61 -7.71 -8.53 14.57
C ILE A 61 -8.72 -8.96 15.65
N GLU A 62 -8.49 -8.52 16.88
CA GLU A 62 -9.35 -8.89 17.99
C GLU A 62 -10.70 -8.14 17.89
N PRO A 63 -11.83 -8.83 18.10
CA PRO A 63 -13.13 -8.18 18.09
C PRO A 63 -13.27 -7.22 19.28
N SER A 64 -13.84 -6.06 19.02
CA SER A 64 -14.19 -5.10 20.07
C SER A 64 -15.43 -5.56 20.83
N SER A 65 -15.50 -5.18 22.12
CA SER A 65 -16.72 -5.34 22.92
C SER A 65 -17.81 -4.33 22.55
N ASP A 66 -17.51 -3.35 21.70
CA ASP A 66 -18.48 -2.38 21.23
C ASP A 66 -19.47 -3.03 20.25
N ARG A 67 -20.76 -2.90 20.54
CA ARG A 67 -21.85 -3.42 19.70
C ARG A 67 -21.86 -2.85 18.28
N TYR A 68 -21.35 -1.64 18.11
CA TYR A 68 -21.31 -0.93 16.83
C TYR A 68 -19.95 -1.01 16.13
N ALA A 69 -19.02 -1.82 16.65
CA ALA A 69 -17.73 -2.00 16.01
C ALA A 69 -17.88 -2.53 14.58
N PRO A 70 -17.12 -2.01 13.62
CA PRO A 70 -17.16 -2.48 12.25
C PRO A 70 -16.65 -3.91 12.14
N LYS A 71 -17.29 -4.73 11.29
CA LYS A 71 -16.85 -6.10 10.99
C LYS A 71 -15.65 -6.13 10.05
N PHE A 72 -15.47 -5.09 9.26
CA PHE A 72 -14.37 -4.91 8.31
C PHE A 72 -13.69 -3.58 8.58
N ILE A 73 -12.38 -3.58 8.50
CA ILE A 73 -11.54 -2.40 8.63
C ILE A 73 -10.84 -2.20 7.29
N ASP A 74 -10.92 -1.00 6.75
CA ASP A 74 -10.18 -0.59 5.56
C ASP A 74 -8.86 0.06 5.96
N VAL A 75 -7.78 -0.40 5.36
CA VAL A 75 -6.44 0.16 5.56
C VAL A 75 -5.84 0.47 4.21
N SER A 76 -5.38 1.70 4.03
CA SER A 76 -4.77 2.16 2.78
C SER A 76 -3.34 2.59 2.98
N VAL A 77 -2.46 2.14 2.08
CA VAL A 77 -1.04 2.53 2.02
C VAL A 77 -0.69 2.83 0.57
N ASN A 78 -0.21 4.04 0.29
CA ASN A 78 0.22 4.46 -1.05
C ASN A 78 -0.81 4.18 -2.17
N GLY A 79 -2.13 4.34 -1.86
CA GLY A 79 -3.20 4.11 -2.83
C GLY A 79 -3.66 2.65 -2.95
N GLU A 80 -2.98 1.69 -2.32
CA GLU A 80 -3.44 0.32 -2.20
C GLU A 80 -4.30 0.16 -0.94
N THR A 81 -5.55 -0.29 -1.08
CA THR A 81 -6.48 -0.49 0.03
C THR A 81 -6.69 -1.97 0.28
N SER A 82 -6.63 -2.39 1.53
CA SER A 82 -6.92 -3.75 1.99
C SER A 82 -8.09 -3.73 2.95
N TRP A 83 -9.06 -4.64 2.73
CA TRP A 83 -10.21 -4.85 3.61
C TRP A 83 -9.91 -6.01 4.56
N LEU A 84 -9.90 -5.72 5.85
CA LEU A 84 -9.49 -6.65 6.89
C LEU A 84 -10.72 -7.07 7.71
N GLU A 85 -11.01 -8.37 7.73
CA GLU A 85 -12.10 -8.91 8.52
C GLU A 85 -11.67 -9.07 9.98
N VAL A 86 -12.52 -8.59 10.91
CA VAL A 86 -12.29 -8.67 12.35
C VAL A 86 -12.67 -10.04 12.87
N GLY A 87 -11.85 -10.62 13.74
CA GLY A 87 -12.11 -11.91 14.41
C GLY A 87 -11.62 -13.14 13.65
N THR A 88 -11.27 -13.04 12.37
CA THR A 88 -10.78 -14.15 11.55
C THR A 88 -9.29 -14.02 11.24
N PRO A 89 -8.56 -15.15 11.09
CA PRO A 89 -7.17 -15.11 10.61
C PRO A 89 -7.14 -14.70 9.13
N ILE A 90 -6.43 -13.62 8.83
CA ILE A 90 -6.30 -13.07 7.48
C ILE A 90 -4.84 -12.93 7.06
N LYS A 91 -4.58 -13.06 5.76
CA LYS A 91 -3.27 -12.83 5.16
C LYS A 91 -3.16 -11.39 4.70
N VAL A 92 -2.17 -10.68 5.21
CA VAL A 92 -2.01 -9.23 4.99
C VAL A 92 -0.53 -8.91 4.77
N LYS A 93 -0.23 -7.97 3.89
CA LYS A 93 1.14 -7.47 3.71
C LYS A 93 1.59 -6.67 4.95
N ARG A 94 2.88 -6.78 5.29
CA ARG A 94 3.48 -6.14 6.47
C ARG A 94 3.23 -4.62 6.53
N LYS A 95 3.23 -3.93 5.41
CA LYS A 95 2.94 -2.49 5.35
C LYS A 95 1.57 -2.10 5.92
N PHE A 96 0.54 -2.93 5.74
CA PHE A 96 -0.77 -2.68 6.34
C PHE A 96 -0.79 -2.99 7.85
N VAL A 97 -0.01 -3.98 8.28
CA VAL A 97 0.15 -4.29 9.71
C VAL A 97 0.83 -3.14 10.44
N GLU A 98 1.79 -2.46 9.81
CA GLU A 98 2.41 -1.25 10.36
C GLU A 98 1.39 -0.16 10.64
N VAL A 99 0.48 0.11 9.70
CA VAL A 99 -0.59 1.10 9.88
C VAL A 99 -1.52 0.74 11.04
N LEU A 100 -1.89 -0.55 11.15
CA LEU A 100 -2.68 -1.03 12.29
C LEU A 100 -1.96 -0.86 13.62
N ALA A 101 -0.65 -1.16 13.66
CA ALA A 101 0.16 -1.02 14.87
C ALA A 101 0.30 0.43 15.33
N ARG A 102 0.39 1.37 14.37
CA ARG A 102 0.47 2.82 14.64
C ARG A 102 -0.89 3.46 14.93
N ALA A 103 -2.00 2.79 14.61
CA ALA A 103 -3.34 3.31 14.85
C ALA A 103 -3.65 3.32 16.34
N LYS A 104 -3.62 4.50 16.96
CA LYS A 104 -3.91 4.73 18.38
C LYS A 104 -5.21 5.48 18.56
N SER A 105 -5.88 5.24 19.66
CA SER A 105 -7.09 5.94 20.10
C SER A 105 -6.87 6.54 21.47
N ASP A 106 -7.22 7.80 21.61
CA ASP A 106 -7.13 8.53 22.88
C ASP A 106 -8.50 8.57 23.55
N VAL A 107 -8.53 8.17 24.81
CA VAL A 107 -9.70 8.29 25.67
C VAL A 107 -9.37 9.29 26.77
N PHE A 108 -10.21 10.30 26.91
CA PHE A 108 -10.09 11.31 27.96
C PHE A 108 -11.05 10.97 29.10
N VAL A 109 -10.50 10.82 30.29
CA VAL A 109 -11.25 10.55 31.52
C VAL A 109 -11.08 11.72 32.48
N THR A 110 -12.20 12.26 32.96
CA THR A 110 -12.19 13.28 34.00
C THR A 110 -11.99 12.61 35.35
N ILE A 111 -10.92 12.96 36.03
CA ILE A 111 -10.65 12.53 37.41
C ILE A 111 -11.24 13.56 38.37
N ALA A 112 -12.06 13.07 39.28
CA ALA A 112 -12.63 13.94 40.33
C ALA A 112 -11.51 14.57 41.18
N PRO A 113 -11.65 15.83 41.59
CA PRO A 113 -10.65 16.49 42.40
C PRO A 113 -10.52 15.83 43.77
N ASN A 114 -9.36 15.97 44.38
CA ASN A 114 -9.13 15.50 45.72
C ASN A 114 -9.90 16.43 46.69
N VAL A 115 -10.77 15.87 47.55
CA VAL A 115 -11.64 16.62 48.44
C VAL A 115 -10.84 17.47 49.46
N HIS A 116 -9.56 17.21 49.62
CA HIS A 116 -8.67 17.91 50.55
C HIS A 116 -7.84 19.02 49.91
N ASP A 117 -8.02 19.30 48.61
CA ASP A 117 -7.32 20.39 47.94
C ASP A 117 -8.05 21.72 48.20
N ASP A 118 -7.26 22.76 48.46
CA ASP A 118 -7.79 24.14 48.71
C ASP A 118 -8.48 24.72 47.46
N ASN A 119 -8.23 24.15 46.28
CA ASN A 119 -8.84 24.54 45.01
C ASN A 119 -9.17 23.30 44.17
N PRO A 120 -10.28 22.59 44.42
CA PRO A 120 -10.62 21.35 43.75
C PRO A 120 -10.97 21.58 42.27
N VAL A 121 -10.04 21.28 41.38
CA VAL A 121 -10.23 21.36 39.93
C VAL A 121 -10.24 19.94 39.35
N ASN A 122 -11.20 19.65 38.47
CA ASN A 122 -11.23 18.39 37.72
C ASN A 122 -9.98 18.26 36.85
N MET A 123 -9.27 17.15 37.01
CA MET A 123 -8.12 16.81 36.15
C MET A 123 -8.56 15.98 34.96
N LEU A 124 -8.02 16.28 33.77
CA LEU A 124 -8.24 15.50 32.59
C LEU A 124 -7.07 14.54 32.43
N SER A 125 -7.34 13.23 32.47
CA SER A 125 -6.37 12.17 32.19
C SER A 125 -6.58 11.68 30.76
N ARG A 126 -5.49 11.62 29.98
CA ARG A 126 -5.47 11.03 28.65
C ARG A 126 -4.94 9.61 28.74
N ASN A 127 -5.71 8.66 28.24
CA ASN A 127 -5.30 7.28 28.10
C ASN A 127 -5.24 6.90 26.62
N THR A 128 -4.05 6.57 26.14
CA THR A 128 -3.81 6.17 24.74
C THR A 128 -3.74 4.66 24.66
N SER A 129 -4.56 4.07 23.80
CA SER A 129 -4.58 2.63 23.54
C SER A 129 -4.53 2.33 22.04
N GLN A 130 -4.19 1.10 21.68
CA GLN A 130 -4.25 0.67 20.30
C GLN A 130 -5.71 0.66 19.81
N LYS A 131 -5.97 1.30 18.67
CA LYS A 131 -7.33 1.42 18.11
C LYS A 131 -7.87 0.07 17.64
N TYR A 132 -7.02 -0.74 17.03
CA TYR A 132 -7.35 -2.07 16.53
C TYR A 132 -6.35 -3.07 17.08
N PRO A 133 -6.61 -3.67 18.25
CA PRO A 133 -5.74 -4.71 18.79
C PRO A 133 -5.70 -5.91 17.85
N PHE A 134 -4.51 -6.44 17.60
CA PHE A 134 -4.33 -7.61 16.74
C PHE A 134 -3.24 -8.52 17.27
N SER A 135 -3.29 -9.79 16.87
CA SER A 135 -2.27 -10.78 17.14
C SER A 135 -1.66 -11.32 15.85
N VAL A 136 -0.35 -11.51 15.82
CA VAL A 136 0.34 -12.13 14.69
C VAL A 136 0.38 -13.64 14.91
N ILE A 137 -0.29 -14.38 14.01
CA ILE A 137 -0.37 -15.85 14.08
C ILE A 137 0.85 -16.48 13.39
N LYS A 138 1.24 -15.93 12.23
CA LYS A 138 2.37 -16.43 11.45
C LYS A 138 3.11 -15.29 10.78
N ASP A 139 4.40 -15.21 11.02
CA ASP A 139 5.34 -14.34 10.32
C ASP A 139 6.42 -15.22 9.68
N PRO A 140 6.66 -15.12 8.36
CA PRO A 140 7.70 -15.89 7.70
C PRO A 140 9.11 -15.41 8.03
N ASN A 141 9.27 -14.16 8.49
CA ASN A 141 10.56 -13.52 8.69
C ASN A 141 10.96 -13.47 10.16
N SER A 142 12.17 -13.93 10.48
CA SER A 142 12.69 -13.92 11.85
C SER A 142 12.86 -12.52 12.45
N ARG A 143 13.06 -11.48 11.61
CA ARG A 143 13.14 -10.07 12.03
C ARG A 143 11.76 -9.48 12.39
N GLY A 144 10.67 -10.13 11.98
CA GLY A 144 9.33 -9.61 12.10
C GLY A 144 8.91 -9.27 13.52
N TYR A 145 9.27 -10.12 14.48
CA TYR A 145 8.95 -9.88 15.90
C TYR A 145 9.65 -8.62 16.45
N GLN A 146 10.94 -8.46 16.18
CA GLN A 146 11.69 -7.28 16.61
C GLN A 146 11.16 -6.00 15.98
N TRP A 147 10.87 -6.06 14.69
CA TRP A 147 10.26 -4.96 13.95
C TRP A 147 8.92 -4.55 14.55
N LEU A 148 8.02 -5.51 14.79
CA LEU A 148 6.69 -5.24 15.36
C LEU A 148 6.79 -4.62 16.76
N THR A 149 7.68 -5.14 17.60
CA THR A 149 7.91 -4.60 18.94
C THR A 149 8.39 -3.15 18.87
N ALA A 150 9.29 -2.82 17.93
CA ALA A 150 9.78 -1.47 17.72
C ALA A 150 8.66 -0.52 17.23
N VAL A 151 7.78 -1.00 16.35
CA VAL A 151 6.64 -0.19 15.85
C VAL A 151 5.61 0.07 16.95
N LEU A 152 5.29 -0.93 17.77
CA LEU A 152 4.32 -0.80 18.87
C LEU A 152 4.81 0.10 20.00
N SER A 153 6.13 0.25 20.17
CA SER A 153 6.73 1.10 21.20
C SER A 153 6.77 2.59 20.86
N GLN A 154 6.46 2.96 19.62
CA GLN A 154 6.34 4.35 19.16
C GLN A 154 4.96 4.94 19.50
#